data_27cb60184e2f20ff8605640d0338eaf7
#
_entry.id   27cb60184e2f20ff8605640d0338eaf7
#
_cell.length_a   1.000
_cell.length_b   1.000
_cell.length_c   1.000
_cell.angle_alpha   90.00
_cell.angle_beta   90.00
_cell.angle_gamma   90.00
#
_symmetry.space_group_name_H-M   'P 1'
#
loop_
_entity.id
_entity.type
_entity.pdbx_description
1 polymer ?
#
loop_
_entity_poly.entity_id
_entity_poly.type
_entity_poly.pdbx_seq_one_letter_code
_entity_poly.pdbx_strand_id
1 'polypeptide(L)'
;MTVDVRDILPHRFPFLLVDAFVSQEGDAFECVKNVSHGEPYFQGHFPDEPVMPGVLIVEALAQAAAVGLSVRDGTVGSGQTGYLAAIDGAKFRRKVVPGDRLRLTGEILMFRRGLCKVAARALVGDDVAAEATLSFMYAR
;
A
#
# COMPACT_ATOMS: atom_id res chain seq x y z
N MET A 1 13.30 -8.27 -13.47
CA MET A 1 13.30 -6.80 -13.39
C MET A 1 13.30 -6.37 -11.92
N THR A 2 14.22 -5.54 -11.54
CA THR A 2 14.27 -4.98 -10.19
C THR A 2 13.56 -3.63 -10.20
N VAL A 3 12.54 -3.47 -9.37
CA VAL A 3 11.80 -2.22 -9.23
C VAL A 3 12.14 -1.60 -7.87
N ASP A 4 12.65 -0.38 -7.90
CA ASP A 4 12.80 0.41 -6.68
C ASP A 4 11.51 1.21 -6.49
N VAL A 5 10.80 0.95 -5.42
CA VAL A 5 9.51 1.62 -5.16
C VAL A 5 9.66 3.14 -5.05
N ARG A 6 10.84 3.63 -4.70
CA ARG A 6 11.12 5.07 -4.61
C ARG A 6 11.17 5.76 -5.98
N ASP A 7 11.36 5.01 -7.05
CA ASP A 7 11.29 5.55 -8.41
C ASP A 7 9.84 5.78 -8.86
N ILE A 8 8.88 5.23 -8.13
CA ILE A 8 7.45 5.34 -8.43
C ILE A 8 6.76 6.26 -7.43
N LEU A 9 6.98 5.99 -6.12
CA LEU A 9 6.31 6.71 -5.05
C LEU A 9 7.11 7.96 -4.68
N PRO A 10 6.46 9.14 -4.58
CA PRO A 10 7.12 10.35 -4.06
C PRO A 10 7.32 10.30 -2.55
N HIS A 11 6.62 9.42 -1.87
CA HIS A 11 6.70 9.25 -0.42
C HIS A 11 8.14 8.93 0.03
N ARG A 12 8.51 9.42 1.21
CA ARG A 12 9.81 9.13 1.85
C ARG A 12 9.57 8.87 3.33
N PHE A 13 10.59 8.34 4.01
CA PHE A 13 10.53 8.13 5.45
C PHE A 13 10.03 9.40 6.17
N PRO A 14 9.09 9.32 7.11
CA PRO A 14 8.52 8.09 7.68
C PRO A 14 7.21 7.63 7.03
N PHE A 15 6.85 8.14 5.87
CA PHE A 15 5.56 7.84 5.24
C PHE A 15 5.65 6.93 4.00
N LEU A 16 6.83 6.45 3.66
CA LEU A 16 6.97 5.41 2.64
C LEU A 16 6.66 4.06 3.29
N LEU A 17 5.52 3.48 2.93
CA LEU A 17 4.98 2.29 3.59
C LEU A 17 5.05 1.03 2.71
N VAL A 18 5.81 1.07 1.62
CA VAL A 18 6.08 -0.09 0.77
C VAL A 18 7.57 -0.30 0.70
N ASP A 19 8.03 -1.49 1.09
CA ASP A 19 9.46 -1.82 1.12
C ASP A 19 9.94 -2.49 -0.17
N ALA A 20 9.08 -3.31 -0.79
CA ALA A 20 9.47 -4.04 -1.99
C ALA A 20 8.28 -4.31 -2.91
N PHE A 21 8.56 -4.28 -4.20
CA PHE A 21 7.65 -4.76 -5.23
C PHE A 21 7.89 -6.26 -5.43
N VAL A 22 6.83 -7.05 -5.49
CA VAL A 22 6.90 -8.50 -5.70
C VAL A 22 6.48 -8.87 -7.13
N SER A 23 5.27 -8.49 -7.54
CA SER A 23 4.77 -8.88 -8.85
C SER A 23 3.64 -8.00 -9.35
N GLN A 24 3.51 -7.96 -10.66
CA GLN A 24 2.37 -7.36 -11.35
C GLN A 24 2.03 -8.23 -12.55
N GLU A 25 0.82 -8.80 -12.56
CA GLU A 25 0.33 -9.64 -13.65
C GLU A 25 -1.09 -9.19 -14.03
N GLY A 26 -1.27 -8.70 -15.25
CA GLY A 26 -2.53 -8.10 -15.67
C GLY A 26 -2.87 -6.93 -14.74
N ASP A 27 -4.01 -7.01 -14.05
CA ASP A 27 -4.45 -5.99 -13.10
C ASP A 27 -4.07 -6.32 -11.65
N ALA A 28 -3.46 -7.48 -11.40
CA ALA A 28 -3.11 -7.93 -10.05
C ALA A 28 -1.72 -7.49 -9.64
N PHE A 29 -1.60 -6.96 -8.43
CA PHE A 29 -0.32 -6.50 -7.88
C PHE A 29 -0.04 -7.11 -6.52
N GLU A 30 1.26 -7.21 -6.20
CA GLU A 30 1.70 -7.58 -4.87
C GLU A 30 2.98 -6.81 -4.53
N CYS A 31 2.97 -6.21 -3.33
CA CYS A 31 4.11 -5.55 -2.71
C CYS A 31 4.24 -6.04 -1.27
N VAL A 32 5.29 -5.59 -0.57
CA VAL A 32 5.56 -5.97 0.81
C VAL A 32 5.87 -4.74 1.66
N LYS A 33 5.32 -4.73 2.87
CA LYS A 33 5.74 -3.86 3.97
C LYS A 33 6.28 -4.75 5.09
N ASN A 34 7.54 -4.53 5.46
CA ASN A 34 8.12 -5.16 6.66
C ASN A 34 7.82 -4.29 7.87
N VAL A 35 7.08 -4.82 8.84
CA VAL A 35 6.68 -4.06 10.02
C VAL A 35 7.74 -4.22 11.11
N SER A 36 8.31 -3.12 11.54
CA SER A 36 9.45 -3.09 12.45
C SER A 36 9.16 -2.26 13.69
N HIS A 37 9.77 -2.61 14.84
CA HIS A 37 9.76 -1.75 16.02
C HIS A 37 10.33 -0.36 15.75
N GLY A 38 11.11 -0.19 14.68
CA GLY A 38 11.66 1.10 14.28
C GLY A 38 10.67 2.06 13.63
N GLU A 39 9.41 1.66 13.42
CA GLU A 39 8.41 2.56 12.85
C GLU A 39 8.07 3.66 13.85
N PRO A 40 8.15 4.95 13.44
CA PRO A 40 7.90 6.05 14.38
C PRO A 40 6.51 6.04 15.02
N TYR A 41 5.49 5.55 14.31
CA TYR A 41 4.12 5.58 14.83
C TYR A 41 3.91 4.66 16.04
N PHE A 42 4.77 3.66 16.27
CA PHE A 42 4.65 2.79 17.44
C PHE A 42 4.95 3.51 18.77
N GLN A 43 5.60 4.68 18.72
CA GLN A 43 5.84 5.47 19.93
C GLN A 43 4.53 5.96 20.57
N GLY A 44 3.51 6.17 19.76
CA GLY A 44 2.21 6.63 20.22
C GLY A 44 1.07 5.63 20.07
N HIS A 45 1.28 4.55 19.33
CA HIS A 45 0.17 3.64 18.97
C HIS A 45 0.56 2.17 19.14
N PHE A 46 0.79 1.62 20.29
CA PHE A 46 0.73 2.25 21.61
C PHE A 46 2.02 1.92 22.35
N PRO A 47 2.50 2.75 23.32
CA PRO A 47 3.81 2.53 23.93
C PRO A 47 4.04 1.12 24.48
N ASP A 48 3.04 0.53 25.14
CA ASP A 48 3.15 -0.80 25.73
C ASP A 48 2.56 -1.92 24.86
N GLU A 49 1.92 -1.57 23.76
CA GLU A 49 1.31 -2.54 22.82
C GLU A 49 1.36 -1.97 21.41
N PRO A 50 2.49 -2.15 20.71
CA PRO A 50 2.62 -1.60 19.36
C PRO A 50 1.71 -2.32 18.37
N VAL A 51 0.85 -1.54 17.72
CA VAL A 51 -0.08 -2.00 16.68
C VAL A 51 -0.02 -1.02 15.53
N MET A 52 0.16 -1.53 14.30
CA MET A 52 0.15 -0.67 13.12
C MET A 52 -1.24 -0.07 12.95
N PRO A 53 -1.37 1.27 12.89
CA PRO A 53 -2.67 1.90 12.70
C PRO A 53 -3.35 1.39 11.43
N GLY A 54 -4.64 1.04 11.54
CA GLY A 54 -5.41 0.53 10.41
C GLY A 54 -5.42 1.51 9.24
N VAL A 55 -5.51 2.81 9.53
CA VAL A 55 -5.49 3.84 8.48
C VAL A 55 -4.16 3.87 7.71
N LEU A 56 -3.06 3.48 8.35
CA LEU A 56 -1.76 3.38 7.69
C LEU A 56 -1.64 2.09 6.87
N ILE A 57 -2.33 1.03 7.26
CA ILE A 57 -2.43 -0.17 6.42
C ILE A 57 -3.14 0.18 5.12
N VAL A 58 -4.24 0.93 5.20
CA VAL A 58 -4.97 1.40 4.02
C VAL A 58 -4.07 2.28 3.15
N GLU A 59 -3.30 3.20 3.75
CA GLU A 59 -2.35 4.02 3.02
C GLU A 59 -1.29 3.15 2.32
N ALA A 60 -0.77 2.12 3.01
CA ALA A 60 0.20 1.19 2.41
C ALA A 60 -0.39 0.46 1.20
N LEU A 61 -1.66 0.06 1.27
CA LEU A 61 -2.35 -0.56 0.15
C LEU A 61 -2.49 0.40 -1.04
N ALA A 62 -2.79 1.67 -0.78
CA ALA A 62 -2.87 2.67 -1.84
C ALA A 62 -1.51 2.89 -2.50
N GLN A 63 -0.44 2.94 -1.71
CA GLN A 63 0.92 3.06 -2.24
C GLN A 63 1.29 1.83 -3.09
N ALA A 64 0.98 0.63 -2.62
CA ALA A 64 1.23 -0.60 -3.37
C ALA A 64 0.47 -0.61 -4.70
N ALA A 65 -0.78 -0.15 -4.69
CA ALA A 65 -1.59 -0.04 -5.92
C ALA A 65 -0.95 0.94 -6.91
N ALA A 66 -0.42 2.06 -6.44
CA ALA A 66 0.27 3.02 -7.30
C ALA A 66 1.54 2.40 -7.92
N VAL A 67 2.27 1.59 -7.16
CA VAL A 67 3.43 0.85 -7.68
C VAL A 67 2.97 -0.12 -8.78
N GLY A 68 1.95 -0.92 -8.52
CA GLY A 68 1.42 -1.88 -9.49
C GLY A 68 0.93 -1.21 -10.76
N LEU A 69 0.20 -0.11 -10.64
CA LEU A 69 -0.30 0.65 -11.78
C LEU A 69 0.86 1.17 -12.66
N SER A 70 1.89 1.72 -12.05
CA SER A 70 3.05 2.24 -12.78
C SER A 70 3.82 1.14 -13.50
N VAL A 71 3.97 -0.03 -12.88
CA VAL A 71 4.63 -1.17 -13.52
C VAL A 71 3.78 -1.67 -14.69
N ARG A 72 2.47 -1.82 -14.50
CA ARG A 72 1.56 -2.26 -15.55
C ARG A 72 1.61 -1.35 -16.77
N ASP A 73 1.58 -0.04 -16.54
CA ASP A 73 1.44 0.96 -17.59
C ASP A 73 2.78 1.52 -18.10
N GLY A 74 3.91 1.05 -17.54
CA GLY A 74 5.23 1.49 -17.97
C GLY A 74 5.55 2.93 -17.63
N THR A 75 5.02 3.45 -16.52
CA THR A 75 5.18 4.86 -16.11
C THR A 75 6.15 5.04 -14.94
N VAL A 76 7.00 4.03 -14.68
CA VAL A 76 8.03 4.12 -13.63
C VAL A 76 8.93 5.32 -13.91
N GLY A 77 9.14 6.15 -12.91
CA GLY A 77 9.96 7.35 -13.01
C GLY A 77 9.22 8.58 -13.51
N SER A 78 7.91 8.52 -13.74
CA SER A 78 7.12 9.66 -14.23
C SER A 78 6.92 10.76 -13.20
N GLY A 79 7.13 10.46 -11.90
CA GLY A 79 7.03 11.44 -10.83
C GLY A 79 5.61 11.87 -10.46
N GLN A 80 4.61 11.08 -10.83
CA GLN A 80 3.22 11.42 -10.51
C GLN A 80 2.93 11.27 -9.01
N THR A 81 2.17 12.22 -8.47
CA THR A 81 1.72 12.21 -7.08
C THR A 81 0.24 11.86 -7.02
N GLY A 82 -0.10 10.83 -6.26
CA GLY A 82 -1.47 10.40 -6.07
C GLY A 82 -2.01 10.77 -4.70
N TYR A 83 -3.30 11.07 -4.63
CA TYR A 83 -4.00 11.39 -3.39
C TYR A 83 -5.20 10.45 -3.22
N LEU A 84 -5.38 9.91 -2.02
CA LEU A 84 -6.57 9.13 -1.72
C LEU A 84 -7.82 9.99 -1.91
N ALA A 85 -8.77 9.47 -2.68
CA ALA A 85 -10.04 10.15 -2.96
C ALA A 85 -11.22 9.49 -2.25
N ALA A 86 -11.20 8.16 -2.09
CA ALA A 86 -12.28 7.43 -1.42
C ALA A 86 -11.78 6.12 -0.84
N ILE A 87 -12.40 5.71 0.26
CA ILE A 87 -12.17 4.43 0.90
C ILE A 87 -13.54 3.82 1.18
N ASP A 88 -13.81 2.65 0.60
CA ASP A 88 -15.09 1.97 0.74
C ASP A 88 -14.90 0.59 1.37
N GLY A 89 -15.79 0.23 2.28
CA GLY A 89 -15.85 -1.12 2.85
C GLY A 89 -14.59 -1.53 3.60
N ALA A 90 -13.90 -0.60 4.22
CA ALA A 90 -12.68 -0.90 4.97
C ALA A 90 -13.00 -1.79 6.17
N LYS A 91 -12.28 -2.92 6.29
CA LYS A 91 -12.43 -3.86 7.39
C LYS A 91 -11.05 -4.25 7.90
N PHE A 92 -10.92 -4.29 9.22
CA PHE A 92 -9.68 -4.64 9.91
C PHE A 92 -9.93 -5.91 10.71
N ARG A 93 -9.27 -7.02 10.32
CA ARG A 93 -9.62 -8.36 10.79
C ARG A 93 -8.62 -8.95 11.77
N ARG A 94 -7.40 -8.40 11.81
CA ARG A 94 -6.39 -8.79 12.80
C ARG A 94 -5.42 -7.64 13.00
N LYS A 95 -4.79 -7.63 14.19
CA LYS A 95 -3.73 -6.67 14.49
C LYS A 95 -2.49 -6.99 13.66
N VAL A 96 -1.80 -5.95 13.24
CA VAL A 96 -0.48 -6.02 12.59
C VAL A 96 0.51 -5.45 13.57
N VAL A 97 1.53 -6.22 13.89
CA VAL A 97 2.48 -5.91 14.96
C VAL A 97 3.92 -6.01 14.45
N PRO A 98 4.89 -5.43 15.19
CA PRO A 98 6.30 -5.55 14.80
C PRO A 98 6.72 -7.00 14.61
N GLY A 99 7.44 -7.28 13.54
CA GLY A 99 7.84 -8.62 13.13
C GLY A 99 6.96 -9.22 12.03
N ASP A 100 5.79 -8.65 11.79
CA ASP A 100 4.92 -9.12 10.70
C ASP A 100 5.47 -8.67 9.35
N ARG A 101 5.38 -9.56 8.37
CA ARG A 101 5.61 -9.24 6.96
C ARG A 101 4.24 -9.08 6.30
N LEU A 102 3.92 -7.85 5.96
CA LEU A 102 2.60 -7.51 5.43
C LEU A 102 2.62 -7.58 3.90
N ARG A 103 1.87 -8.53 3.35
CA ARG A 103 1.68 -8.63 1.90
C ARG A 103 0.59 -7.68 1.47
N LEU A 104 0.90 -6.78 0.57
CA LEU A 104 0.01 -5.73 0.07
C LEU A 104 -0.43 -6.14 -1.32
N THR A 105 -1.65 -6.69 -1.44
CA THR A 105 -2.13 -7.28 -2.68
C THR A 105 -3.39 -6.57 -3.16
N GLY A 106 -3.69 -6.72 -4.43
CA GLY A 106 -4.95 -6.22 -4.94
C GLY A 106 -5.08 -6.34 -6.43
N GLU A 107 -6.17 -5.78 -6.91
CA GLU A 107 -6.52 -5.78 -8.32
C GLU A 107 -6.98 -4.39 -8.73
N ILE A 108 -6.43 -3.88 -9.83
CA ILE A 108 -6.84 -2.60 -10.40
C ILE A 108 -8.16 -2.84 -11.12
N LEU A 109 -9.22 -2.20 -10.63
CA LEU A 109 -10.58 -2.34 -11.19
C LEU A 109 -10.82 -1.36 -12.31
N MET A 110 -10.22 -0.18 -12.23
CA MET A 110 -10.42 0.88 -13.22
C MET A 110 -9.28 1.89 -13.12
N PHE A 111 -8.80 2.37 -14.26
CA PHE A 111 -7.95 3.55 -14.31
C PHE A 111 -8.40 4.41 -15.48
N ARG A 112 -8.90 5.60 -15.19
CA ARG A 112 -9.42 6.50 -16.21
C ARG A 112 -9.27 7.95 -15.75
N ARG A 113 -8.71 8.80 -16.62
CA ARG A 113 -8.59 10.24 -16.38
C ARG A 113 -7.91 10.58 -15.06
N GLY A 114 -6.88 9.81 -14.70
CA GLY A 114 -6.13 9.99 -13.46
C GLY A 114 -6.77 9.37 -12.24
N LEU A 115 -8.02 8.87 -12.31
CA LEU A 115 -8.66 8.18 -11.20
C LEU A 115 -8.44 6.68 -11.29
N CYS A 116 -7.85 6.11 -10.25
CA CYS A 116 -7.62 4.67 -10.13
C CYS A 116 -8.48 4.10 -9.02
N LYS A 117 -9.16 2.99 -9.30
CA LYS A 117 -9.96 2.27 -8.32
C LYS A 117 -9.40 0.85 -8.18
N VAL A 118 -9.17 0.41 -6.95
CA VAL A 118 -8.57 -0.90 -6.67
C VAL A 118 -9.33 -1.62 -5.57
N ALA A 119 -9.40 -2.95 -5.66
CA ALA A 119 -9.79 -3.80 -4.55
C ALA A 119 -8.49 -4.33 -3.92
N ALA A 120 -8.27 -4.08 -2.65
CA ALA A 120 -6.99 -4.33 -2.01
C ALA A 120 -7.14 -5.10 -0.69
N ARG A 121 -6.12 -5.93 -0.40
CA ARG A 121 -6.06 -6.74 0.82
C ARG A 121 -4.64 -6.78 1.34
N ALA A 122 -4.50 -6.60 2.65
CA ALA A 122 -3.23 -6.77 3.34
C ALA A 122 -3.28 -8.09 4.12
N LEU A 123 -2.26 -8.93 3.93
CA LEU A 123 -2.22 -10.26 4.54
C LEU A 123 -0.93 -10.44 5.34
N VAL A 124 -1.06 -11.16 6.46
CA VAL A 124 0.07 -11.70 7.20
C VAL A 124 -0.01 -13.22 7.06
N GLY A 125 0.93 -13.81 6.33
CA GLY A 125 0.78 -15.20 5.89
C GLY A 125 -0.48 -15.34 5.03
N ASP A 126 -1.37 -16.22 5.41
CA ASP A 126 -2.66 -16.42 4.73
C ASP A 126 -3.82 -15.67 5.40
N ASP A 127 -3.55 -14.97 6.50
CA ASP A 127 -4.58 -14.24 7.24
C ASP A 127 -4.78 -12.85 6.65
N VAL A 128 -6.01 -12.52 6.29
CA VAL A 128 -6.37 -11.16 5.88
C VAL A 128 -6.35 -10.25 7.10
N ALA A 129 -5.45 -9.29 7.13
CA ALA A 129 -5.37 -8.31 8.21
C ALA A 129 -6.31 -7.13 7.96
N ALA A 130 -6.40 -6.68 6.72
CA ALA A 130 -7.27 -5.58 6.33
C ALA A 130 -7.68 -5.73 4.87
N GLU A 131 -8.81 -5.13 4.52
CA GLU A 131 -9.28 -5.06 3.13
C GLU A 131 -10.08 -3.78 2.92
N ALA A 132 -10.05 -3.28 1.70
CA ALA A 132 -10.84 -2.10 1.31
C ALA A 132 -10.89 -1.97 -0.21
N THR A 133 -11.87 -1.26 -0.70
CA THR A 133 -11.87 -0.72 -2.07
C THR A 133 -11.40 0.72 -1.99
N LEU A 134 -10.35 1.04 -2.71
CA LEU A 134 -9.70 2.35 -2.65
C LEU A 134 -9.82 3.06 -3.98
N SER A 135 -9.96 4.37 -3.92
CA SER A 135 -9.81 5.22 -5.10
C SER A 135 -8.74 6.27 -4.80
N PHE A 136 -7.83 6.48 -5.74
CA PHE A 136 -6.88 7.56 -5.65
C PHE A 136 -6.78 8.31 -6.97
N MET A 137 -6.43 9.59 -6.88
CA MET A 137 -6.39 10.49 -8.02
C MET A 137 -4.97 11.03 -8.16
N TYR A 138 -4.41 10.92 -9.35
CA TYR A 138 -3.15 11.61 -9.64
C TYR A 138 -3.40 13.11 -9.81
N ALA A 139 -2.52 13.91 -9.20
CA ALA A 139 -2.54 15.36 -9.37
C ALA A 139 -2.15 15.72 -10.80
N ARG A 140 -2.72 16.78 -11.28
CA ARG A 140 -2.38 17.35 -12.58
C ARG A 140 -1.30 18.38 -12.45
#